data_cba63a7f518b644c8f7bca4b3fba6e29
#
_entry.id   cba63a7f518b644c8f7bca4b3fba6e29
#
_cell.length_a   1.000
_cell.length_b   1.000
_cell.length_c   1.000
_cell.angle_alpha   90.00
_cell.angle_beta   90.00
_cell.angle_gamma   90.00
#
_symmetry.space_group_name_H-M   'P 1'
#
loop_
_entity.id
_entity.type
_entity.pdbx_description
1 polymer ?
#
loop_
_entity_poly.entity_id
_entity_poly.type
_entity_poly.pdbx_seq_one_letter_code
_entity_poly.pdbx_strand_id
1 'polypeptide(L)'
;GAKALRKTVLIEYDWFDDAVGCAAHSHRPTAAMMTQTAAAFSAMPVLNPDGSSGIDFIQDYGQGGLFTGGNLIADANGDIAGGVNGTEFAGYKAAHFASNRFRYFHYAILPHTYNNGNSSGQAELPGDDLIVSLYCSGSTANVRNTIIHEIGHNFGLRHGGNVNCNYKPNYNSVMNYRYQFPGVDTDCTVPG
;
A
#
# COMPACT_ATOMS: atom_id res chain seq x y z
N GLY A 1 9.48 -17.37 -2.96
CA GLY A 1 8.99 -16.92 -4.26
C GLY A 1 7.56 -17.35 -4.51
N ALA A 2 6.94 -16.80 -5.56
CA ALA A 2 5.58 -17.13 -5.95
C ALA A 2 5.44 -18.66 -6.22
N LYS A 3 4.30 -19.21 -5.84
CA LYS A 3 3.95 -20.62 -6.04
C LYS A 3 2.85 -20.74 -7.09
N ALA A 4 2.98 -21.70 -8.02
CA ALA A 4 2.06 -21.83 -9.16
C ALA A 4 0.58 -22.06 -8.77
N LEU A 5 0.31 -22.64 -7.60
CA LEU A 5 -1.04 -22.96 -7.13
C LEU A 5 -1.55 -22.02 -6.03
N ARG A 6 -0.84 -20.92 -5.77
CA ARG A 6 -1.24 -19.90 -4.78
C ARG A 6 -1.38 -18.53 -5.43
N LYS A 7 -2.45 -17.83 -5.08
CA LYS A 7 -2.61 -16.42 -5.44
C LYS A 7 -1.52 -15.62 -4.78
N THR A 8 -0.79 -14.86 -5.56
CA THR A 8 0.35 -14.07 -5.11
C THR A 8 0.23 -12.65 -5.62
N VAL A 9 0.46 -11.69 -4.74
CA VAL A 9 0.62 -10.29 -5.07
C VAL A 9 2.07 -9.91 -4.83
N LEU A 10 2.67 -9.23 -5.78
CA LEU A 10 4.05 -8.75 -5.73
C LEU A 10 4.01 -7.23 -5.68
N ILE A 11 4.76 -6.60 -4.79
CA ILE A 11 4.82 -5.15 -4.68
C ILE A 11 6.24 -4.68 -4.38
N GLU A 12 6.64 -3.56 -5.01
CA GLU A 12 7.86 -2.81 -4.73
C GLU A 12 7.49 -1.47 -4.09
N TYR A 13 8.30 -1.06 -3.10
CA TYR A 13 8.13 0.20 -2.38
C TYR A 13 9.36 1.07 -2.52
N ASP A 14 9.17 2.28 -3.05
CA ASP A 14 10.13 3.36 -2.93
C ASP A 14 9.63 4.37 -1.89
N TRP A 15 10.51 5.19 -1.35
CA TRP A 15 10.15 6.12 -0.27
C TRP A 15 10.94 7.42 -0.33
N PHE A 16 10.43 8.42 0.36
CA PHE A 16 11.13 9.68 0.59
C PHE A 16 11.71 9.70 2.01
N ASP A 17 12.78 10.46 2.17
CA ASP A 17 13.28 10.92 3.47
C ASP A 17 13.20 12.44 3.48
N ASP A 18 12.57 13.02 4.48
CA ASP A 18 12.35 14.47 4.55
C ASP A 18 12.36 15.01 5.99
N ALA A 19 12.19 16.33 6.11
CA ALA A 19 12.02 17.05 7.36
C ALA A 19 10.86 18.06 7.26
N VAL A 20 9.88 17.75 6.41
CA VAL A 20 8.74 18.62 6.16
C VAL A 20 7.75 18.51 7.32
N GLY A 21 7.43 19.64 7.94
CA GLY A 21 6.43 19.70 9.01
C GLY A 21 6.81 19.04 10.34
N CYS A 22 7.91 18.28 10.40
CA CYS A 22 8.39 17.57 11.58
C CYS A 22 9.91 17.37 11.53
N ALA A 23 10.48 16.69 12.53
CA ALA A 23 11.91 16.34 12.52
C ALA A 23 12.21 15.40 11.35
N ALA A 24 13.48 15.40 10.91
CA ALA A 24 13.95 14.52 9.83
C ALA A 24 13.56 13.05 10.09
N HIS A 25 12.93 12.43 9.12
CA HIS A 25 12.40 11.07 9.21
C HIS A 25 12.37 10.38 7.84
N SER A 26 12.20 9.07 7.87
CA SER A 26 12.10 8.24 6.69
C SER A 26 10.70 7.65 6.55
N HIS A 27 10.18 7.65 5.33
CA HIS A 27 8.94 6.95 4.98
C HIS A 27 9.19 5.49 4.57
N ARG A 28 10.44 5.01 4.70
CA ARG A 28 10.76 3.61 4.40
C ARG A 28 9.88 2.65 5.20
N PRO A 29 9.23 1.68 4.54
CA PRO A 29 8.48 0.65 5.26
C PRO A 29 9.37 -0.13 6.23
N THR A 30 8.90 -0.33 7.46
CA THR A 30 9.61 -1.15 8.44
C THR A 30 9.29 -2.64 8.26
N ALA A 31 10.18 -3.52 8.72
CA ALA A 31 9.93 -4.95 8.71
C ALA A 31 8.64 -5.34 9.46
N ALA A 32 8.30 -4.61 10.54
CA ALA A 32 7.06 -4.84 11.29
C ALA A 32 5.81 -4.49 10.46
N MET A 33 5.82 -3.36 9.74
CA MET A 33 4.73 -2.97 8.83
C MET A 33 4.53 -4.03 7.75
N MET A 34 5.62 -4.48 7.13
CA MET A 34 5.56 -5.46 6.04
C MET A 34 5.12 -6.84 6.52
N THR A 35 5.56 -7.27 7.69
CA THR A 35 5.12 -8.54 8.30
C THR A 35 3.62 -8.52 8.59
N GLN A 36 3.10 -7.43 9.17
CA GLN A 36 1.68 -7.31 9.48
C GLN A 36 0.82 -7.20 8.22
N THR A 37 1.31 -6.52 7.18
CA THR A 37 0.62 -6.45 5.89
C THR A 37 0.53 -7.83 5.24
N ALA A 38 1.63 -8.57 5.18
CA ALA A 38 1.63 -9.95 4.68
C ALA A 38 0.70 -10.88 5.47
N ALA A 39 0.67 -10.74 6.80
CA ALA A 39 -0.22 -11.52 7.66
C ALA A 39 -1.70 -11.24 7.36
N ALA A 40 -2.07 -9.98 7.11
CA ALA A 40 -3.44 -9.61 6.74
C ALA A 40 -3.87 -10.25 5.40
N PHE A 41 -3.00 -10.23 4.38
CA PHE A 41 -3.28 -10.90 3.11
C PHE A 41 -3.35 -12.43 3.25
N SER A 42 -2.47 -13.01 4.06
CA SER A 42 -2.48 -14.46 4.33
C SER A 42 -3.74 -14.91 5.07
N ALA A 43 -4.36 -14.04 5.84
CA ALA A 43 -5.61 -14.34 6.58
C ALA A 43 -6.88 -14.15 5.73
N MET A 44 -6.79 -13.63 4.51
CA MET A 44 -7.97 -13.42 3.66
C MET A 44 -8.65 -14.76 3.31
N PRO A 45 -9.99 -14.84 3.31
CA PRO A 45 -10.73 -16.07 2.98
C PRO A 45 -10.78 -16.31 1.46
N VAL A 46 -9.63 -16.26 0.82
CA VAL A 46 -9.46 -16.43 -0.64
C VAL A 46 -8.96 -17.84 -0.89
N LEU A 47 -9.77 -18.68 -1.53
CA LEU A 47 -9.43 -20.07 -1.81
C LEU A 47 -8.43 -20.18 -2.97
N ASN A 48 -7.42 -21.01 -2.78
CA ASN A 48 -6.38 -21.30 -3.75
C ASN A 48 -6.61 -22.64 -4.46
N PRO A 49 -6.04 -22.86 -5.66
CA PRO A 49 -6.13 -24.14 -6.35
C PRO A 49 -5.53 -25.33 -5.58
N ASP A 50 -4.60 -25.11 -4.66
CA ASP A 50 -4.01 -26.14 -3.80
C ASP A 50 -4.88 -26.49 -2.57
N GLY A 51 -6.07 -25.89 -2.45
CA GLY A 51 -6.98 -26.07 -1.33
C GLY A 51 -6.67 -25.21 -0.11
N SER A 52 -5.57 -24.47 -0.12
CA SER A 52 -5.25 -23.51 0.95
C SER A 52 -6.07 -22.22 0.82
N SER A 53 -6.10 -21.40 1.86
CA SER A 53 -6.66 -20.06 1.81
C SER A 53 -5.59 -18.98 1.96
N GLY A 54 -5.95 -17.72 1.64
CA GLY A 54 -5.09 -16.55 1.75
C GLY A 54 -4.37 -16.20 0.46
N ILE A 55 -3.70 -15.05 0.49
CA ILE A 55 -2.90 -14.52 -0.61
C ILE A 55 -1.45 -14.40 -0.12
N ASP A 56 -0.51 -14.93 -0.89
CA ASP A 56 0.92 -14.71 -0.64
C ASP A 56 1.26 -13.27 -1.05
N PHE A 57 1.63 -12.43 -0.09
CA PHE A 57 1.97 -11.02 -0.32
C PHE A 57 3.48 -10.84 -0.23
N ILE A 58 4.15 -10.73 -1.38
CA ILE A 58 5.60 -10.65 -1.51
C ILE A 58 5.99 -9.19 -1.73
N GLN A 59 6.82 -8.67 -0.85
CA GLN A 59 7.12 -7.25 -0.73
C GLN A 59 8.62 -7.00 -0.87
N ASP A 60 8.99 -6.04 -1.74
CA ASP A 60 10.33 -5.55 -1.91
C ASP A 60 10.40 -4.08 -1.45
N TYR A 61 11.06 -3.83 -0.32
CA TYR A 61 11.34 -2.51 0.24
C TYR A 61 12.85 -2.30 0.43
N GLY A 62 13.66 -2.92 -0.44
CA GLY A 62 15.11 -2.82 -0.39
C GLY A 62 15.75 -3.52 0.81
N GLN A 63 15.16 -4.65 1.26
CA GLN A 63 15.66 -5.40 2.41
C GLN A 63 16.86 -6.31 2.11
N GLY A 64 17.28 -6.37 0.85
CA GLY A 64 18.45 -7.16 0.42
C GLY A 64 18.11 -8.57 -0.08
N GLY A 65 19.15 -9.32 -0.44
CA GLY A 65 19.00 -10.64 -1.04
C GLY A 65 18.40 -10.57 -2.45
N LEU A 66 17.21 -11.12 -2.64
CA LEU A 66 16.43 -11.04 -3.89
C LEU A 66 15.55 -9.77 -3.96
N PHE A 67 15.52 -8.97 -2.91
CA PHE A 67 14.64 -7.83 -2.71
C PHE A 67 15.47 -6.54 -2.63
N THR A 68 15.90 -6.07 -3.79
CA THR A 68 16.79 -4.89 -3.94
C THR A 68 16.17 -3.80 -4.79
N GLY A 69 14.87 -3.90 -5.10
CA GLY A 69 14.17 -2.93 -5.93
C GLY A 69 13.81 -1.66 -5.17
N GLY A 70 13.39 -1.79 -3.92
CA GLY A 70 12.99 -0.63 -3.11
C GLY A 70 14.14 0.34 -2.87
N ASN A 71 13.90 1.63 -3.17
CA ASN A 71 14.90 2.68 -3.18
C ASN A 71 14.43 3.94 -2.44
N LEU A 72 15.39 4.68 -1.91
CA LEU A 72 15.19 6.07 -1.51
C LEU A 72 15.11 6.95 -2.77
N ILE A 73 14.02 7.67 -2.91
CA ILE A 73 13.86 8.71 -3.91
C ILE A 73 14.29 10.05 -3.30
N ALA A 74 15.24 10.71 -3.93
CA ALA A 74 15.65 12.06 -3.53
C ALA A 74 14.63 13.08 -4.02
N ASP A 75 13.84 13.60 -3.10
CA ASP A 75 12.88 14.68 -3.33
C ASP A 75 13.06 15.79 -2.31
N ALA A 76 12.96 17.05 -2.77
CA ALA A 76 13.27 18.22 -1.95
C ALA A 76 12.08 18.75 -1.14
N ASN A 77 10.86 18.43 -1.55
CA ASN A 77 9.66 19.02 -0.95
C ASN A 77 8.76 17.98 -0.24
N GLY A 78 9.07 16.69 -0.36
CA GLY A 78 8.32 15.61 0.28
C GLY A 78 6.94 15.35 -0.34
N ASP A 79 6.57 16.00 -1.45
CA ASP A 79 5.26 15.93 -2.08
C ASP A 79 5.34 15.33 -3.48
N ILE A 80 4.33 14.58 -3.88
CA ILE A 80 4.17 14.11 -5.27
C ILE A 80 3.07 14.93 -5.97
N ALA A 81 3.48 15.82 -6.86
CA ALA A 81 2.54 16.63 -7.62
C ALA A 81 1.78 15.79 -8.67
N GLY A 82 0.46 15.98 -8.74
CA GLY A 82 -0.41 15.26 -9.66
C GLY A 82 -0.85 13.87 -9.16
N GLY A 83 -0.32 13.41 -8.00
CA GLY A 83 -0.66 12.12 -7.43
C GLY A 83 -0.22 10.94 -8.30
N VAL A 84 -0.86 9.77 -8.17
CA VAL A 84 -0.49 8.53 -8.87
C VAL A 84 -0.56 8.62 -10.41
N ASN A 85 -1.40 9.50 -10.93
CA ASN A 85 -1.53 9.76 -12.37
C ASN A 85 -0.68 10.95 -12.85
N GLY A 86 0.13 11.54 -11.97
CA GLY A 86 0.95 12.70 -12.27
C GLY A 86 2.25 12.35 -13.02
N THR A 87 2.79 13.36 -13.71
CA THR A 87 4.06 13.21 -14.43
C THR A 87 5.24 12.98 -13.50
N GLU A 88 5.16 13.47 -12.25
CA GLU A 88 6.21 13.29 -11.25
C GLU A 88 6.26 11.83 -10.78
N PHE A 89 5.12 11.22 -10.41
CA PHE A 89 5.03 9.79 -10.09
C PHE A 89 5.57 8.93 -11.25
N ALA A 90 5.14 9.23 -12.50
CA ALA A 90 5.60 8.52 -13.68
C ALA A 90 7.11 8.66 -13.90
N GLY A 91 7.69 9.83 -13.59
CA GLY A 91 9.11 10.08 -13.64
C GLY A 91 9.89 9.23 -12.64
N TYR A 92 9.44 9.17 -11.39
CA TYR A 92 10.05 8.30 -10.36
C TYR A 92 9.94 6.82 -10.73
N LYS A 93 8.76 6.37 -11.17
CA LYS A 93 8.57 4.99 -11.64
C LYS A 93 9.52 4.66 -12.79
N ALA A 94 9.69 5.53 -13.76
CA ALA A 94 10.60 5.32 -14.88
C ALA A 94 12.08 5.26 -14.46
N ALA A 95 12.47 5.98 -13.40
CA ALA A 95 13.85 6.04 -12.92
C ALA A 95 14.21 4.87 -11.97
N HIS A 96 13.28 4.39 -11.18
CA HIS A 96 13.55 3.49 -10.07
C HIS A 96 12.94 2.09 -10.25
N PHE A 97 11.79 1.97 -10.90
CA PHE A 97 11.11 0.68 -11.07
C PHE A 97 11.67 -0.12 -12.24
N ALA A 98 12.16 -1.31 -11.98
CA ALA A 98 12.82 -2.13 -13.00
C ALA A 98 11.83 -2.63 -14.07
N SER A 99 12.18 -2.48 -15.35
CA SER A 99 11.31 -2.78 -16.49
C SER A 99 10.84 -4.25 -16.55
N ASN A 100 11.62 -5.19 -16.02
CA ASN A 100 11.25 -6.62 -15.94
C ASN A 100 10.19 -6.91 -14.86
N ARG A 101 9.85 -5.94 -14.01
CA ARG A 101 8.77 -6.03 -13.00
C ARG A 101 7.43 -5.53 -13.53
N PHE A 102 7.41 -4.81 -14.64
CA PHE A 102 6.19 -4.32 -15.28
C PHE A 102 5.16 -5.46 -15.46
N ARG A 103 3.90 -5.18 -15.10
CA ARG A 103 2.75 -6.11 -15.17
C ARG A 103 2.79 -7.29 -14.19
N TYR A 104 3.84 -7.40 -13.38
CA TYR A 104 3.95 -8.46 -12.36
C TYR A 104 3.91 -7.90 -10.95
N PHE A 105 4.48 -6.71 -10.76
CA PHE A 105 4.55 -6.03 -9.48
C PHE A 105 3.63 -4.81 -9.48
N HIS A 106 2.95 -4.60 -8.36
CA HIS A 106 2.46 -3.29 -8.00
C HIS A 106 3.64 -2.40 -7.63
N TYR A 107 3.49 -1.09 -7.84
CA TYR A 107 4.51 -0.12 -7.49
C TYR A 107 3.94 0.93 -6.54
N ALA A 108 4.60 1.12 -5.42
CA ALA A 108 4.20 2.05 -4.37
C ALA A 108 5.29 3.08 -4.11
N ILE A 109 4.91 4.36 -4.01
CA ILE A 109 5.77 5.38 -3.45
C ILE A 109 5.20 5.85 -2.12
N LEU A 110 6.08 6.00 -1.11
CA LEU A 110 5.75 6.51 0.20
C LEU A 110 6.36 7.91 0.39
N PRO A 111 5.66 8.98 -0.04
CA PRO A 111 6.05 10.36 0.19
C PRO A 111 5.51 10.86 1.53
N HIS A 112 5.88 12.10 1.90
CA HIS A 112 5.25 12.82 3.01
C HIS A 112 3.79 13.16 2.69
N THR A 113 3.56 13.76 1.50
CA THR A 113 2.23 14.13 0.98
C THR A 113 2.14 13.86 -0.52
N TYR A 114 0.95 14.04 -1.07
CA TYR A 114 0.76 14.23 -2.50
C TYR A 114 -0.26 15.35 -2.75
N ASN A 115 -0.06 16.13 -3.81
CA ASN A 115 -0.86 17.32 -4.13
C ASN A 115 -0.99 18.30 -2.95
N ASN A 116 0.01 18.37 -2.07
CA ASN A 116 -0.03 19.15 -0.83
C ASN A 116 -1.31 18.91 -0.01
N GLY A 117 -1.87 17.71 -0.11
CA GLY A 117 -3.16 17.34 0.47
C GLY A 117 -3.03 16.55 1.76
N ASN A 118 -4.18 16.23 2.38
CA ASN A 118 -4.28 15.51 3.66
C ASN A 118 -4.73 14.05 3.48
N SER A 119 -4.71 13.52 2.26
CA SER A 119 -5.12 12.15 2.00
C SER A 119 -4.01 11.17 2.38
N SER A 120 -4.38 10.05 2.98
CA SER A 120 -3.44 9.01 3.41
C SER A 120 -2.91 8.14 2.27
N GLY A 121 -3.53 8.19 1.11
CA GLY A 121 -3.09 7.44 -0.05
C GLY A 121 -3.93 7.71 -1.29
N GLN A 122 -3.48 7.18 -2.40
CA GLN A 122 -4.15 7.19 -3.69
C GLN A 122 -3.68 6.01 -4.51
N ALA A 123 -4.58 5.38 -5.25
CA ALA A 123 -4.22 4.31 -6.17
C ALA A 123 -4.96 4.42 -7.50
N GLU A 124 -4.45 3.77 -8.50
CA GLU A 124 -5.20 3.50 -9.73
C GLU A 124 -6.39 2.57 -9.45
N LEU A 125 -7.46 2.73 -10.22
CA LEU A 125 -8.71 1.99 -10.02
C LEU A 125 -9.30 1.50 -11.35
N PRO A 126 -9.08 0.25 -11.79
CA PRO A 126 -8.04 -0.67 -11.32
C PRO A 126 -6.65 -0.29 -11.88
N GLY A 127 -5.60 -0.88 -11.33
CA GLY A 127 -4.24 -0.64 -11.82
C GLY A 127 -3.17 -1.37 -11.01
N ASP A 128 -1.94 -0.86 -11.07
CA ASP A 128 -0.79 -1.42 -10.37
C ASP A 128 0.04 -0.37 -9.61
N ASP A 129 -0.35 0.91 -9.67
CA ASP A 129 0.34 2.02 -9.03
C ASP A 129 -0.41 2.56 -7.81
N LEU A 130 0.33 2.93 -6.77
CA LEU A 130 -0.24 3.51 -5.55
C LEU A 130 0.73 4.44 -4.80
N ILE A 131 0.15 5.33 -3.99
CA ILE A 131 0.84 6.22 -3.06
C ILE A 131 0.31 5.93 -1.65
N VAL A 132 1.21 5.93 -0.66
CA VAL A 132 0.85 5.92 0.77
C VAL A 132 1.53 7.11 1.44
N SER A 133 0.76 8.08 1.93
CA SER A 133 1.26 9.33 2.49
C SER A 133 0.63 9.59 3.87
N LEU A 134 1.38 9.33 4.92
CA LEU A 134 0.92 9.42 6.30
C LEU A 134 1.68 10.49 7.11
N TYR A 135 2.19 11.51 6.44
CA TYR A 135 2.90 12.64 7.04
C TYR A 135 4.08 12.20 7.94
N CYS A 136 4.26 12.87 9.05
CA CYS A 136 5.37 12.70 9.97
C CYS A 136 5.45 11.32 10.64
N SER A 137 4.37 10.58 10.73
CA SER A 137 4.41 9.19 11.22
C SER A 137 3.08 8.47 11.04
N GLY A 138 3.05 7.49 10.20
CA GLY A 138 2.02 6.46 10.28
C GLY A 138 2.35 5.44 11.37
N SER A 139 1.41 5.12 12.26
CA SER A 139 1.56 3.91 13.07
C SER A 139 1.68 2.69 12.16
N THR A 140 2.31 1.61 12.66
CA THR A 140 2.40 0.35 11.90
C THR A 140 1.02 -0.11 11.37
N ALA A 141 -0.04 0.06 12.19
CA ALA A 141 -1.39 -0.28 11.79
C ALA A 141 -1.94 0.63 10.68
N ASN A 142 -1.69 1.94 10.77
CA ASN A 142 -2.14 2.90 9.76
C ASN A 142 -1.48 2.64 8.40
N VAL A 143 -0.16 2.43 8.38
CA VAL A 143 0.58 2.11 7.15
C VAL A 143 0.07 0.80 6.54
N ARG A 144 -0.03 -0.27 7.33
CA ARG A 144 -0.59 -1.56 6.89
C ARG A 144 -1.98 -1.39 6.28
N ASN A 145 -2.88 -0.73 7.00
CA ASN A 145 -4.27 -0.61 6.57
C ASN A 145 -4.41 0.27 5.33
N THR A 146 -3.58 1.31 5.20
CA THR A 146 -3.55 2.14 3.99
C THR A 146 -3.01 1.34 2.79
N ILE A 147 -1.93 0.57 2.95
CA ILE A 147 -1.44 -0.31 1.87
C ILE A 147 -2.55 -1.28 1.42
N ILE A 148 -3.27 -1.92 2.35
CA ILE A 148 -4.36 -2.84 2.01
C ILE A 148 -5.50 -2.10 1.30
N HIS A 149 -5.81 -0.88 1.72
CA HIS A 149 -6.82 -0.03 1.09
C HIS A 149 -6.45 0.30 -0.36
N GLU A 150 -5.24 0.81 -0.58
CA GLU A 150 -4.80 1.22 -1.92
C GLU A 150 -4.64 0.02 -2.87
N ILE A 151 -4.12 -1.12 -2.39
CA ILE A 151 -4.12 -2.38 -3.17
C ILE A 151 -5.55 -2.83 -3.48
N GLY A 152 -6.50 -2.61 -2.57
CA GLY A 152 -7.91 -2.86 -2.84
C GLY A 152 -8.44 -2.06 -4.03
N HIS A 153 -8.02 -0.80 -4.17
CA HIS A 153 -8.32 0.01 -5.36
C HIS A 153 -7.67 -0.57 -6.62
N ASN A 154 -6.42 -0.97 -6.57
CA ASN A 154 -5.77 -1.63 -7.71
C ASN A 154 -6.53 -2.90 -8.15
N PHE A 155 -7.18 -3.62 -7.24
CA PHE A 155 -8.06 -4.74 -7.55
C PHE A 155 -9.47 -4.34 -8.02
N GLY A 156 -9.73 -3.05 -8.16
CA GLY A 156 -11.03 -2.52 -8.63
C GLY A 156 -12.06 -2.31 -7.53
N LEU A 157 -11.69 -2.49 -6.25
CA LEU A 157 -12.60 -2.21 -5.13
C LEU A 157 -12.76 -0.71 -4.92
N ARG A 158 -13.97 -0.29 -4.61
CA ARG A 158 -14.31 1.10 -4.23
C ARG A 158 -14.64 1.16 -2.75
N HIS A 159 -14.86 2.36 -2.21
CA HIS A 159 -15.11 2.57 -0.78
C HIS A 159 -16.37 1.84 -0.24
N GLY A 160 -17.30 1.47 -1.09
CA GLY A 160 -18.46 0.63 -0.77
C GLY A 160 -18.46 -0.73 -1.48
N GLY A 161 -17.27 -1.24 -1.85
CA GLY A 161 -17.09 -2.46 -2.62
C GLY A 161 -17.18 -2.20 -4.13
N ASN A 162 -18.28 -2.55 -4.76
CA ASN A 162 -18.55 -2.29 -6.18
C ASN A 162 -19.06 -0.86 -6.47
N VAL A 163 -19.33 -0.07 -5.44
CA VAL A 163 -19.84 1.31 -5.53
C VAL A 163 -18.98 2.26 -4.73
N ASN A 164 -18.98 3.55 -5.11
CA ASN A 164 -18.21 4.57 -4.40
C ASN A 164 -19.00 5.23 -3.25
N CYS A 165 -19.84 4.45 -2.56
CA CYS A 165 -20.58 4.89 -1.38
C CYS A 165 -19.76 4.61 -0.13
N ASN A 166 -19.08 5.64 0.38
CA ASN A 166 -18.29 5.53 1.60
C ASN A 166 -19.18 5.46 2.86
N TYR A 167 -18.63 4.96 3.97
CA TYR A 167 -19.36 4.78 5.24
C TYR A 167 -20.60 3.87 5.15
N LYS A 168 -20.63 2.97 4.18
CA LYS A 168 -21.70 2.00 3.99
C LYS A 168 -21.83 1.10 5.23
N PRO A 169 -22.98 1.07 5.94
CA PRO A 169 -23.07 0.52 7.31
C PRO A 169 -22.83 -0.98 7.40
N ASN A 170 -23.08 -1.73 6.34
CA ASN A 170 -22.94 -3.19 6.28
C ASN A 170 -21.75 -3.63 5.40
N TYR A 171 -20.76 -2.76 5.20
CA TYR A 171 -19.53 -3.08 4.47
C TYR A 171 -18.33 -2.99 5.41
N ASN A 172 -18.06 -4.11 6.09
CA ASN A 172 -16.97 -4.24 7.05
C ASN A 172 -15.67 -4.54 6.29
N SER A 173 -14.99 -3.50 5.87
CA SER A 173 -13.77 -3.56 5.07
C SER A 173 -12.91 -2.33 5.32
N VAL A 174 -11.59 -2.46 5.25
CA VAL A 174 -10.66 -1.31 5.26
C VAL A 174 -10.87 -0.37 4.07
N MET A 175 -11.57 -0.82 3.02
CA MET A 175 -12.01 0.05 1.91
C MET A 175 -13.00 1.10 2.36
N ASN A 176 -13.78 0.85 3.40
CA ASN A 176 -14.68 1.78 4.03
C ASN A 176 -13.89 2.66 5.01
N TYR A 177 -13.90 3.97 4.87
CA TYR A 177 -13.14 4.90 5.72
C TYR A 177 -13.42 4.76 7.22
N ARG A 178 -14.61 4.22 7.58
CA ARG A 178 -14.90 3.89 8.97
C ARG A 178 -13.87 2.93 9.58
N TYR A 179 -13.33 2.02 8.76
CA TYR A 179 -12.47 0.93 9.20
C TYR A 179 -11.03 1.04 8.67
N GLN A 180 -10.72 2.05 7.87
CA GLN A 180 -9.38 2.17 7.28
C GLN A 180 -8.28 2.24 8.35
N PHE A 181 -8.42 3.13 9.33
CA PHE A 181 -7.41 3.28 10.39
C PHE A 181 -7.61 2.34 11.58
N PRO A 182 -8.82 2.24 12.19
CA PRO A 182 -9.01 1.35 13.33
C PRO A 182 -8.94 -0.14 12.95
N GLY A 183 -9.19 -0.47 11.69
CA GLY A 183 -9.37 -1.85 11.25
C GLY A 183 -10.80 -2.35 11.46
N VAL A 184 -11.06 -3.58 11.03
CA VAL A 184 -12.33 -4.28 11.28
C VAL A 184 -12.10 -5.23 12.44
N ASP A 185 -12.88 -5.06 13.52
CA ASP A 185 -12.91 -6.02 14.63
C ASP A 185 -13.65 -7.29 14.14
N THR A 186 -12.95 -8.39 14.07
CA THR A 186 -13.47 -9.68 13.60
C THR A 186 -13.65 -10.72 14.72
N ASP A 187 -13.17 -10.43 15.93
CA ASP A 187 -13.18 -11.35 17.06
C ASP A 187 -13.89 -10.80 18.31
N CYS A 188 -14.45 -9.60 18.22
CA CYS A 188 -15.15 -8.89 19.29
C CYS A 188 -14.29 -8.66 20.55
N THR A 189 -12.97 -8.55 20.39
CA THR A 189 -12.06 -8.32 21.52
C THR A 189 -11.84 -6.84 21.82
N VAL A 190 -12.17 -5.96 20.89
CA VAL A 190 -12.07 -4.51 21.04
C VAL A 190 -13.48 -3.92 21.18
N PRO A 191 -13.80 -3.17 22.24
CA PRO A 191 -15.06 -2.45 22.33
C PRO A 191 -15.22 -1.50 21.13
N GLY A 192 -16.33 -1.63 20.40
CA GLY A 192 -16.66 -0.83 19.22
C GLY A 192 -16.89 0.67 19.51
#